data_4482f442f39e6f303da6ddd74961c75b
#
_entry.id   4482f442f39e6f303da6ddd74961c75b
#
_cell.length_a   1.000
_cell.length_b   1.000
_cell.length_c   1.000
_cell.angle_alpha   90.00
_cell.angle_beta   90.00
_cell.angle_gamma   90.00
#
_symmetry.space_group_name_H-M   'P 1'
#
loop_
_entity.id
_entity.type
_entity.pdbx_description
1 polymer ?
#
loop_
_entity_poly.entity_id
_entity_poly.type
_entity_poly.pdbx_seq_one_letter_code
_entity_poly.pdbx_strand_id
1 'polypeptide(L)'
;MKNRIKELREQRGLTQEQLGELVGASRQAINAIETEKFEPSIWLAYDLSKVFECAIEDVFLFDVSLRKSRADSSRQEVKSGNKISSL
;
A
#
# COMPACT_ATOMS: atom_id res chain seq x y z
N MET A 1 -2.55 2.01 8.56
CA MET A 1 -3.29 1.68 7.32
C MET A 1 -3.57 0.19 7.30
N LYS A 2 -4.80 -0.17 7.08
CA LYS A 2 -5.17 -1.57 7.01
C LYS A 2 -4.62 -2.21 5.75
N ASN A 3 -4.26 -3.47 5.86
CA ASN A 3 -3.66 -4.16 4.72
C ASN A 3 -3.88 -5.67 4.85
N ARG A 4 -3.56 -6.36 3.77
CA ARG A 4 -3.70 -7.81 3.70
C ARG A 4 -2.35 -8.50 3.64
N ILE A 5 -1.30 -7.83 4.10
CA ILE A 5 0.05 -8.37 3.96
C ILE A 5 0.21 -9.71 4.67
N LYS A 6 -0.28 -9.79 5.91
CA LYS A 6 -0.14 -11.03 6.66
C LYS A 6 -0.86 -12.17 5.96
N GLU A 7 -2.08 -11.91 5.50
CA GLU A 7 -2.87 -12.91 4.80
C GLU A 7 -2.16 -13.38 3.54
N LEU A 8 -1.70 -12.44 2.72
CA LEU A 8 -1.05 -12.78 1.47
C LEU A 8 0.29 -13.48 1.70
N ARG A 9 1.00 -13.05 2.73
CA ARG A 9 2.27 -13.65 3.08
C ARG A 9 2.07 -15.11 3.50
N GLU A 10 1.07 -15.35 4.34
CA GLU A 10 0.82 -16.70 4.83
C GLU A 10 0.34 -17.61 3.70
N GLN A 11 -0.42 -17.08 2.77
CA GLN A 11 -0.85 -17.86 1.62
C GLN A 11 0.33 -18.33 0.79
N ARG A 12 1.44 -17.60 0.83
CA ARG A 12 2.64 -17.97 0.08
C ARG A 12 3.65 -18.71 0.94
N GLY A 13 3.31 -19.01 2.18
CA GLY A 13 4.21 -19.74 3.07
C GLY A 13 5.44 -18.96 3.47
N LEU A 14 5.36 -17.62 3.50
CA LEU A 14 6.50 -16.79 3.82
C LEU A 14 6.45 -16.34 5.27
N THR A 15 7.62 -16.31 5.93
CA THR A 15 7.74 -15.66 7.22
C THR A 15 7.91 -14.17 7.02
N GLN A 16 7.77 -13.40 8.10
CA GLN A 16 8.03 -11.97 8.02
C GLN A 16 9.46 -11.68 7.59
N GLU A 17 10.40 -12.48 8.07
CA GLU A 17 11.78 -12.30 7.69
C GLU A 17 12.00 -12.58 6.21
N GLN A 18 11.39 -13.64 5.71
CA GLN A 18 11.53 -13.97 4.29
C GLN A 18 10.92 -12.90 3.40
N LEU A 19 9.76 -12.40 3.78
CA LEU A 19 9.15 -11.32 3.02
C LEU A 19 10.04 -10.08 3.05
N GLY A 20 10.59 -9.77 4.22
CA GLY A 20 11.49 -8.64 4.32
C GLY A 20 12.68 -8.77 3.39
N GLU A 21 13.26 -9.96 3.29
CA GLU A 21 14.39 -10.17 2.38
C GLU A 21 14.01 -9.91 0.93
N LEU A 22 12.81 -10.27 0.55
CA LEU A 22 12.37 -10.07 -0.83
C LEU A 22 12.18 -8.59 -1.19
N VAL A 23 11.85 -7.76 -0.21
CA VAL A 23 11.56 -6.36 -0.48
C VAL A 23 12.58 -5.41 0.14
N GLY A 24 13.65 -5.95 0.73
CA GLY A 24 14.68 -5.10 1.31
C GLY A 24 14.28 -4.40 2.59
N ALA A 25 13.43 -5.04 3.40
CA ALA A 25 12.99 -4.46 4.66
C ALA A 25 13.29 -5.43 5.80
N SER A 26 13.42 -4.89 7.02
CA SER A 26 13.67 -5.73 8.17
C SER A 26 12.40 -6.46 8.59
N ARG A 27 12.57 -7.55 9.34
CA ARG A 27 11.43 -8.26 9.90
C ARG A 27 10.60 -7.33 10.78
N GLN A 28 11.26 -6.47 11.54
CA GLN A 28 10.55 -5.53 12.40
C GLN A 28 9.71 -4.56 11.60
N ALA A 29 10.23 -4.12 10.44
CA ALA A 29 9.46 -3.21 9.60
C ALA A 29 8.23 -3.92 9.03
N ILE A 30 8.38 -5.16 8.58
CA ILE A 30 7.25 -5.91 8.07
C ILE A 30 6.20 -6.10 9.16
N ASN A 31 6.64 -6.46 10.36
CA ASN A 31 5.71 -6.64 11.47
C ASN A 31 4.97 -5.33 11.80
N ALA A 32 5.68 -4.22 11.79
CA ALA A 32 5.07 -2.92 12.11
C ALA A 32 4.03 -2.54 11.06
N ILE A 33 4.28 -2.87 9.80
CA ILE A 33 3.32 -2.59 8.75
C ILE A 33 2.10 -3.50 8.89
N GLU A 34 2.31 -4.78 9.15
CA GLU A 34 1.20 -5.73 9.29
C GLU A 34 0.30 -5.36 10.46
N THR A 35 0.88 -4.81 11.52
CA THR A 35 0.12 -4.44 12.70
C THR A 35 -0.37 -3.00 12.65
N GLU A 36 -0.21 -2.35 11.51
CA GLU A 36 -0.73 -1.01 11.27
C GLU A 36 -0.07 0.07 12.13
N LYS A 37 1.14 -0.19 12.60
CA LYS A 37 1.87 0.78 13.40
C LYS A 37 2.80 1.65 12.58
N PHE A 38 2.99 1.29 11.33
CA PHE A 38 3.91 1.99 10.44
C PHE A 38 3.40 1.87 9.02
N GLU A 39 3.45 2.96 8.28
CA GLU A 39 3.03 2.94 6.88
C GLU A 39 4.26 2.84 5.99
N PRO A 40 4.22 2.00 4.97
CA PRO A 40 5.39 1.82 4.12
C PRO A 40 5.59 3.03 3.21
N SER A 41 6.83 3.21 2.75
CA SER A 41 7.10 4.17 1.70
C SER A 41 6.39 3.70 0.43
N ILE A 42 6.26 4.60 -0.53
CA ILE A 42 5.62 4.23 -1.80
C ILE A 42 6.41 3.11 -2.50
N TRP A 43 7.74 3.14 -2.41
CA TRP A 43 8.55 2.11 -3.06
C TRP A 43 8.39 0.76 -2.37
N LEU A 44 8.33 0.75 -1.04
CA LEU A 44 8.13 -0.49 -0.33
C LEU A 44 6.74 -1.06 -0.62
N ALA A 45 5.73 -0.19 -0.68
CA ALA A 45 4.38 -0.63 -1.02
C ALA A 45 4.36 -1.23 -2.43
N TYR A 46 5.06 -0.60 -3.35
CA TYR A 46 5.14 -1.11 -4.71
C TYR A 46 5.81 -2.48 -4.73
N ASP A 47 6.94 -2.63 -4.02
CA ASP A 47 7.67 -3.90 -4.00
C ASP A 47 6.80 -5.00 -3.38
N LEU A 48 6.07 -4.68 -2.33
CA LEU A 48 5.17 -5.66 -1.72
C LEU A 48 4.11 -6.11 -2.71
N SER A 49 3.53 -5.17 -3.45
CA SER A 49 2.51 -5.53 -4.42
C SER A 49 3.08 -6.42 -5.51
N LYS A 50 4.32 -6.21 -5.90
CA LYS A 50 4.95 -7.04 -6.93
C LYS A 50 5.19 -8.46 -6.40
N VAL A 51 5.63 -8.59 -5.15
CA VAL A 51 5.83 -9.91 -4.57
C VAL A 51 4.52 -10.70 -4.55
N PHE A 52 3.43 -10.02 -4.20
CA PHE A 52 2.14 -10.69 -4.13
C PHE A 52 1.41 -10.73 -5.46
N GLU A 53 1.97 -10.12 -6.49
CA GLU A 53 1.38 -10.12 -7.82
C GLU A 53 -0.03 -9.56 -7.81
N CYS A 54 -0.22 -8.50 -7.04
CA CYS A 54 -1.49 -7.82 -6.88
C CYS A 54 -1.31 -6.34 -7.12
N ALA A 55 -2.40 -5.63 -7.33
CA ALA A 55 -2.34 -4.18 -7.36
C ALA A 55 -2.13 -3.68 -5.94
N ILE A 56 -1.57 -2.47 -5.80
CA ILE A 56 -1.39 -1.87 -4.48
C ILE A 56 -2.71 -1.82 -3.73
N GLU A 57 -3.79 -1.51 -4.42
CA GLU A 57 -5.12 -1.42 -3.78
C GLU A 57 -5.60 -2.76 -3.26
N ASP A 58 -5.04 -3.86 -3.75
CA ASP A 58 -5.42 -5.18 -3.25
C ASP A 58 -4.60 -5.58 -2.04
N VAL A 59 -3.47 -4.92 -1.83
CA VAL A 59 -2.62 -5.20 -0.67
C VAL A 59 -2.96 -4.27 0.47
N PHE A 60 -3.14 -2.98 0.16
CA PHE A 60 -3.43 -1.96 1.17
C PHE A 60 -4.86 -1.46 0.98
N LEU A 61 -5.60 -1.42 2.08
CA LEU A 61 -7.00 -1.07 2.02
C LEU A 61 -7.14 0.43 2.23
N PHE A 62 -7.38 1.13 1.14
CA PHE A 62 -7.52 2.58 1.19
C PHE A 62 -8.97 2.93 1.49
N ASP A 63 -9.19 3.54 2.65
CA ASP A 63 -10.53 3.94 3.02
C ASP A 63 -10.68 5.42 2.71
N VAL A 64 -11.16 5.70 1.50
CA VAL A 64 -11.28 7.07 1.05
C VAL A 64 -12.29 7.88 1.84
N SER A 65 -13.15 7.23 2.58
CA SER A 65 -14.11 7.98 3.40
C SER A 65 -13.41 8.74 4.51
N LEU A 66 -12.22 8.32 4.89
CA LEU A 66 -11.45 9.04 5.91
C LEU A 66 -10.79 10.29 5.35
N ARG A 67 -10.86 10.49 4.04
CA ARG A 67 -10.26 11.64 3.39
C ARG A 67 -11.29 12.50 2.69
N LYS A 68 -12.53 12.40 3.11
CA LYS A 68 -13.60 13.01 2.34
C LYS A 68 -13.45 14.49 2.10
N SER A 69 -12.98 15.24 3.06
CA SER A 69 -12.88 16.68 2.83
C SER A 69 -11.80 17.00 1.81
N ARG A 70 -10.71 16.24 1.79
CA ARG A 70 -9.73 16.48 0.78
C ARG A 70 -10.23 16.04 -0.56
N ALA A 71 -10.89 14.91 -0.61
CA ALA A 71 -11.43 14.42 -1.85
C ALA A 71 -12.41 15.40 -2.44
N ASP A 72 -13.23 15.99 -1.60
CA ASP A 72 -14.19 16.95 -2.08
C ASP A 72 -13.51 18.13 -2.73
N SER A 73 -12.50 18.66 -2.11
CA SER A 73 -11.87 19.81 -2.70
C SER A 73 -11.10 19.47 -3.95
N SER A 74 -10.51 18.28 -4.00
CA SER A 74 -9.73 17.93 -5.15
C SER A 74 -10.57 17.69 -6.36
N ARG A 75 -11.82 17.37 -6.18
CA ARG A 75 -12.65 17.04 -7.30
C ARG A 75 -12.87 18.14 -8.21
N GLN A 76 -12.77 19.31 -7.73
CA GLN A 76 -12.99 20.37 -8.56
C GLN A 76 -12.03 20.55 -9.57
N GLU A 77 -11.04 20.15 -9.50
CA GLU A 77 -10.16 20.30 -10.51
C GLU A 77 -9.90 19.44 -11.38
N VAL A 78 -10.13 18.90 -11.53
CA VAL A 78 -9.85 18.18 -12.34
C VAL A 78 -10.03 18.11 -13.27
N LYS A 79 -9.97 18.45 -13.23
CA LYS A 79 -9.95 18.28 -13.95
C LYS A 79 -9.46 18.36 -14.59
N SER A 80 -9.20 18.48 -14.49
CA SER A 80 -8.67 18.26 -14.91
C SER A 80 -8.17 18.21 -15.17
N GLY A 81 -8.03 18.21 -15.29
CA GLY A 81 -7.37 17.77 -15.52
C GLY A 81 -7.05 17.80 -15.90
N ASN A 82 -6.78 17.79 -16.03
CA ASN A 82 -6.43 17.47 -16.45
C ASN A 82 -5.98 17.58 -16.75
N LYS A 83 -5.72 17.61 -16.83
CA LYS A 83 -5.24 17.45 -17.14
C LYS A 83 -4.52 17.20 -17.25
N ILE A 84 -4.31 17.26 -17.42
CA ILE A 84 -3.65 16.78 -17.60
C ILE A 84 -3.28 16.46 -17.93
N SER A 85 -3.27 16.63 -18.15
CA SER A 85 -3.02 16.12 -18.57
C SER A 85 -2.78 15.95 -19.03
N SER A 86 -2.64 16.24 -19.19
CA SER A 86 -2.41 15.95 -19.63
C SER A 86 -2.05 15.92 -19.77
N LEU A 87 -1.79 16.18 -19.88
CA LEU A 87 -1.48 15.91 -19.94
C LEU A 87 -1.27 15.72 -19.93
#